data_6febbab7cb64a8e4006cdbc91a96a1df
#
_entry.id   6febbab7cb64a8e4006cdbc91a96a1df
#
_cell.length_a   1.000
_cell.length_b   1.000
_cell.length_c   1.000
_cell.angle_alpha   90.00
_cell.angle_beta   90.00
_cell.angle_gamma   90.00
#
_symmetry.space_group_name_H-M   'P 1'
#
loop_
_entity.id
_entity.type
_entity.pdbx_description
1 polymer ?
#
loop_
_entity_poly.entity_id
_entity_poly.type
_entity_poly.pdbx_seq_one_letter_code
_entity_poly.pdbx_strand_id
1 'polypeptide(L)'
;MTLLPHALSRLLLPALLGFIALPGYAFDEFITRDGHRLLEGSQEFRFAGIHAPELHRIEDDARGTCTADPRGWGQYFRWPTADEQANWIKALVKSGHRAMRVYVLSVATPSDAECGRETHILPPAEPDAMPRLNEAAMVHYDRMIALSEQYGLRLILPFIDHWKWWGGREQLAAFYNESADDFYDTNSKTYAAYQDIIRQVINRTNTITGRAYKDEKAIMAWETGNELKASTEPFVRKTAALIKQLDSNHLVIDGTYLKINKFALDDPNVDIISNHFYTTNDNNNPEQVQQDLQAIDGKKVYLIGEFGLRDADGLNAIMQAAVHTEHNGARAAGAFIWGFRGHRHNGGFYWHKEYTGHYSYHIPGFPEGEPNEERKVVDLVRKAQAQMAGFDSALPLPAPEPPVLRAIADPRVRIDFMGAPLGRRYRIERATNMAGPWKVIGDNISDGLQEYRPYEQALFRDTGALVPGQMYYYRVIAINESGESDPSNIAQVVLP
;
A
#
# COMPACT_ATOMS: atom_id res chain seq x y z
N MET A 1 -28.99 -49.48 47.21
CA MET A 1 -29.69 -49.05 45.97
C MET A 1 -29.75 -47.56 45.99
N THR A 2 -28.83 -46.89 45.41
CA THR A 2 -28.88 -45.42 45.17
C THR A 2 -27.97 -45.13 43.99
N LEU A 3 -28.56 -44.76 42.87
CA LEU A 3 -27.93 -44.45 41.60
C LEU A 3 -27.40 -43.02 41.63
N LEU A 4 -26.11 -42.84 41.29
CA LEU A 4 -25.46 -41.57 40.97
C LEU A 4 -25.67 -41.24 39.48
N PRO A 5 -25.98 -40.00 39.11
CA PRO A 5 -26.03 -39.60 37.70
C PRO A 5 -24.65 -39.21 37.17
N HIS A 6 -24.31 -39.71 35.99
CA HIS A 6 -23.14 -39.31 35.21
C HIS A 6 -23.32 -37.88 34.66
N ALA A 7 -22.39 -37.02 34.98
CA ALA A 7 -22.26 -35.72 34.34
C ALA A 7 -21.59 -35.87 32.94
N LEU A 8 -22.35 -35.60 31.89
CA LEU A 8 -21.83 -35.42 30.55
C LEU A 8 -21.23 -33.98 30.45
N SER A 9 -19.89 -33.92 30.36
CA SER A 9 -19.19 -32.73 29.99
C SER A 9 -19.34 -32.50 28.47
N ARG A 10 -20.10 -31.50 28.09
CA ARG A 10 -20.19 -31.00 26.71
C ARG A 10 -18.93 -30.21 26.42
N LEU A 11 -18.04 -30.76 25.61
CA LEU A 11 -16.98 -30.06 24.91
C LEU A 11 -17.66 -29.15 23.87
N LEU A 12 -17.64 -27.86 24.12
CA LEU A 12 -17.93 -26.82 23.12
C LEU A 12 -16.68 -26.67 22.24
N LEU A 13 -16.71 -27.25 21.04
CA LEU A 13 -15.81 -26.87 19.95
C LEU A 13 -16.21 -25.45 19.51
N PRO A 14 -15.26 -24.51 19.40
CA PRO A 14 -15.55 -23.25 18.72
C PRO A 14 -15.72 -23.56 17.23
N ALA A 15 -16.92 -23.26 16.72
CA ALA A 15 -17.18 -23.29 15.29
C ALA A 15 -16.33 -22.20 14.62
N LEU A 16 -15.34 -22.60 13.85
CA LEU A 16 -14.64 -21.73 12.90
C LEU A 16 -15.67 -21.34 11.80
N LEU A 17 -16.31 -20.21 11.97
CA LEU A 17 -17.05 -19.56 10.89
C LEU A 17 -16.03 -18.99 9.90
N GLY A 18 -15.71 -19.78 8.88
CA GLY A 18 -15.07 -19.29 7.68
C GLY A 18 -15.99 -18.28 7.01
N PHE A 19 -15.64 -17.01 7.04
CA PHE A 19 -16.29 -16.00 6.23
C PHE A 19 -16.04 -16.29 4.75
N ILE A 20 -16.99 -16.97 4.12
CA ILE A 20 -17.12 -16.94 2.65
C ILE A 20 -17.76 -15.57 2.37
N ALA A 21 -16.96 -14.60 1.97
CA ALA A 21 -17.46 -13.32 1.50
C ALA A 21 -18.27 -13.57 0.22
N LEU A 22 -19.57 -13.43 0.32
CA LEU A 22 -20.45 -13.22 -0.83
C LEU A 22 -20.03 -11.91 -1.53
N PRO A 23 -20.25 -11.73 -2.84
CA PRO A 23 -20.00 -10.47 -3.52
C PRO A 23 -21.01 -9.42 -3.05
N GLY A 24 -20.70 -8.77 -1.98
CA GLY A 24 -21.35 -7.64 -1.35
C GLY A 24 -20.25 -6.87 -0.62
N TYR A 25 -20.39 -5.58 -0.51
CA TYR A 25 -19.42 -4.66 0.07
C TYR A 25 -18.71 -5.26 1.30
N ALA A 26 -17.36 -5.21 1.31
CA ALA A 26 -16.55 -5.85 2.36
C ALA A 26 -16.70 -5.16 3.74
N PHE A 27 -17.27 -3.93 3.77
CA PHE A 27 -17.41 -3.15 4.99
C PHE A 27 -18.85 -2.72 5.24
N ASP A 28 -19.37 -3.04 6.42
CA ASP A 28 -20.71 -2.62 6.85
C ASP A 28 -20.70 -1.22 7.48
N GLU A 29 -19.58 -0.82 8.10
CA GLU A 29 -19.46 0.40 8.90
C GLU A 29 -18.19 1.19 8.58
N PHE A 30 -18.20 2.47 8.91
CA PHE A 30 -17.00 3.29 8.92
C PHE A 30 -16.13 2.96 10.15
N ILE A 31 -14.82 3.20 10.04
CA ILE A 31 -13.96 3.21 11.24
C ILE A 31 -14.28 4.44 12.05
N THR A 32 -14.49 4.26 13.34
CA THR A 32 -14.78 5.32 14.29
C THR A 32 -13.70 5.44 15.37
N ARG A 33 -13.77 6.50 16.16
CA ARG A 33 -12.86 6.74 17.27
C ARG A 33 -13.61 6.78 18.60
N ASP A 34 -13.07 6.07 19.60
CA ASP A 34 -13.48 6.18 21.00
C ASP A 34 -12.26 6.48 21.88
N GLY A 35 -12.10 7.73 22.30
CA GLY A 35 -10.92 8.18 23.03
C GLY A 35 -9.64 8.01 22.21
N HIS A 36 -8.77 7.13 22.65
CA HIS A 36 -7.49 6.79 22.01
C HIS A 36 -7.54 5.52 21.15
N ARG A 37 -8.74 4.93 20.96
CA ARG A 37 -8.92 3.68 20.20
C ARG A 37 -9.62 3.93 18.88
N LEU A 38 -9.26 3.16 17.87
CA LEU A 38 -10.04 2.98 16.65
C LEU A 38 -11.01 1.82 16.85
N LEU A 39 -12.20 1.95 16.31
CA LEU A 39 -13.24 0.91 16.35
C LEU A 39 -13.75 0.59 14.96
N GLU A 40 -13.95 -0.71 14.70
CA GLU A 40 -14.74 -1.24 13.61
C GLU A 40 -16.00 -1.87 14.23
N GLY A 41 -17.12 -1.17 14.10
CA GLY A 41 -18.29 -1.48 14.93
C GLY A 41 -17.99 -1.30 16.42
N SER A 42 -18.15 -2.38 17.18
CA SER A 42 -17.82 -2.42 18.62
C SER A 42 -16.43 -2.98 18.94
N GLN A 43 -15.67 -3.41 17.93
CA GLN A 43 -14.38 -4.05 18.11
C GLN A 43 -13.24 -3.05 17.97
N GLU A 44 -12.22 -3.15 18.82
CA GLU A 44 -10.99 -2.38 18.66
C GLU A 44 -10.31 -2.75 17.35
N PHE A 45 -9.96 -1.74 16.56
CA PHE A 45 -9.29 -1.88 15.27
C PHE A 45 -7.84 -1.47 15.39
N ARG A 46 -6.93 -2.46 15.42
CA ARG A 46 -5.48 -2.24 15.41
C ARG A 46 -4.86 -2.99 14.23
N PHE A 47 -3.74 -2.48 13.72
CA PHE A 47 -3.11 -3.02 12.51
C PHE A 47 -1.61 -2.78 12.48
N ALA A 48 -0.89 -3.68 11.81
CA ALA A 48 0.49 -3.51 11.38
C ALA A 48 0.59 -3.76 9.88
N GLY A 49 1.58 -3.22 9.21
CA GLY A 49 1.74 -3.42 7.77
C GLY A 49 3.07 -2.98 7.22
N ILE A 50 3.26 -3.26 5.94
CA ILE A 50 4.29 -2.64 5.10
C ILE A 50 3.56 -1.61 4.26
N HIS A 51 3.97 -0.34 4.37
CA HIS A 51 3.38 0.79 3.67
C HIS A 51 3.43 0.56 2.15
N ALA A 52 2.30 0.73 1.45
CA ALA A 52 2.22 0.54 0.00
C ALA A 52 1.99 1.88 -0.71
N PRO A 53 3.03 2.69 -0.90
CA PRO A 53 2.89 4.06 -1.39
C PRO A 53 2.31 4.12 -2.79
N GLU A 54 2.55 3.12 -3.61
CA GLU A 54 2.37 3.18 -5.07
C GLU A 54 1.13 2.47 -5.61
N LEU A 55 0.15 2.20 -4.76
CA LEU A 55 -1.09 1.54 -5.21
C LEU A 55 -1.84 2.33 -6.31
N HIS A 56 -1.57 3.62 -6.46
CA HIS A 56 -2.24 4.47 -7.45
C HIS A 56 -1.31 5.15 -8.46
N ARG A 57 0.02 5.15 -8.24
CA ARG A 57 1.03 5.70 -9.16
C ARG A 57 2.37 5.04 -8.85
N ILE A 58 3.00 4.44 -9.83
CA ILE A 58 4.21 3.63 -9.67
C ILE A 58 5.44 4.42 -10.09
N GLU A 59 6.47 4.44 -9.24
CA GLU A 59 7.83 4.85 -9.61
C GLU A 59 8.51 3.67 -10.33
N ASP A 60 8.89 3.87 -11.59
CA ASP A 60 9.45 2.82 -12.45
C ASP A 60 10.96 2.97 -12.58
N ASP A 61 11.70 2.56 -11.57
CA ASP A 61 13.16 2.66 -11.50
C ASP A 61 13.86 1.91 -12.64
N ALA A 62 13.23 0.87 -13.19
CA ALA A 62 13.77 0.13 -14.32
C ALA A 62 13.91 0.98 -15.60
N ARG A 63 13.21 2.11 -15.70
CA ARG A 63 13.34 3.06 -16.80
C ARG A 63 14.46 4.08 -16.61
N GLY A 64 15.12 4.10 -15.43
CA GLY A 64 16.13 5.08 -15.08
C GLY A 64 15.53 6.43 -14.70
N THR A 65 16.28 7.50 -14.92
CA THR A 65 15.91 8.88 -14.53
C THR A 65 15.74 9.79 -15.74
N CYS A 66 14.80 10.73 -15.64
CA CYS A 66 14.61 11.77 -16.64
C CYS A 66 15.53 12.97 -16.35
N THR A 67 16.47 13.25 -17.23
CA THR A 67 17.46 14.32 -17.07
C THR A 67 16.87 15.72 -17.20
N ALA A 68 15.68 15.87 -17.77
CA ALA A 68 14.96 17.15 -17.86
C ALA A 68 14.37 17.60 -16.53
N ASP A 69 14.31 16.74 -15.52
CA ASP A 69 13.79 17.10 -14.20
C ASP A 69 14.82 17.87 -13.37
N PRO A 70 14.59 19.16 -13.08
CA PRO A 70 15.54 20.01 -12.35
C PRO A 70 15.68 19.62 -10.87
N ARG A 71 14.81 18.79 -10.34
CA ARG A 71 14.84 18.36 -8.93
C ARG A 71 15.99 17.39 -8.63
N GLY A 72 16.62 16.81 -9.64
CA GLY A 72 17.68 15.82 -9.52
C GLY A 72 17.21 14.41 -9.16
N TRP A 73 15.90 14.20 -9.03
CA TRP A 73 15.24 12.92 -8.77
C TRP A 73 14.29 12.59 -9.92
N GLY A 74 14.76 12.70 -11.14
CA GLY A 74 13.99 12.61 -12.34
C GLY A 74 13.41 11.22 -12.64
N GLN A 75 12.82 10.55 -11.67
CA GLN A 75 12.22 9.23 -11.84
C GLN A 75 11.11 9.27 -12.88
N TYR A 76 10.99 8.14 -13.57
CA TYR A 76 9.83 7.88 -14.39
C TYR A 76 8.71 7.31 -13.55
N PHE A 77 7.49 7.80 -13.81
CA PHE A 77 6.29 7.32 -13.16
C PHE A 77 5.33 6.75 -14.20
N ARG A 78 4.48 5.83 -13.75
CA ARG A 78 3.42 5.25 -14.57
C ARG A 78 2.19 4.96 -13.73
N TRP A 79 1.06 4.83 -14.39
CA TRP A 79 -0.16 4.33 -13.76
C TRP A 79 -0.13 2.80 -13.68
N PRO A 80 -0.56 2.20 -12.56
CA PRO A 80 -0.70 0.77 -12.46
C PRO A 80 -1.81 0.26 -13.40
N THR A 81 -1.64 -0.93 -13.94
CA THR A 81 -2.76 -1.61 -14.61
C THR A 81 -3.80 -2.07 -13.58
N ALA A 82 -5.02 -2.39 -14.04
CA ALA A 82 -6.05 -2.92 -13.17
C ALA A 82 -5.62 -4.22 -12.48
N ASP A 83 -4.93 -5.08 -13.25
CA ASP A 83 -4.44 -6.37 -12.74
C ASP A 83 -3.34 -6.18 -11.69
N GLU A 84 -2.43 -5.20 -11.88
CA GLU A 84 -1.40 -4.87 -10.88
C GLU A 84 -2.02 -4.39 -9.58
N GLN A 85 -2.98 -3.46 -9.63
CA GLN A 85 -3.64 -2.98 -8.41
C GLN A 85 -4.37 -4.10 -7.67
N ALA A 86 -5.13 -4.94 -8.40
CA ALA A 86 -5.82 -6.08 -7.81
C ALA A 86 -4.85 -7.11 -7.20
N ASN A 87 -3.76 -7.41 -7.90
CA ASN A 87 -2.71 -8.32 -7.43
C ASN A 87 -2.07 -7.82 -6.13
N TRP A 88 -1.67 -6.54 -6.09
CA TRP A 88 -1.03 -5.94 -4.93
C TRP A 88 -1.95 -5.90 -3.71
N ILE A 89 -3.19 -5.46 -3.88
CA ILE A 89 -4.17 -5.41 -2.78
C ILE A 89 -4.46 -6.83 -2.25
N LYS A 90 -4.59 -7.82 -3.14
CA LYS A 90 -4.76 -9.22 -2.72
C LYS A 90 -3.55 -9.74 -1.95
N ALA A 91 -2.33 -9.44 -2.40
CA ALA A 91 -1.12 -9.86 -1.69
C ALA A 91 -1.07 -9.27 -0.28
N LEU A 92 -1.39 -7.99 -0.13
CA LEU A 92 -1.48 -7.31 1.16
C LEU A 92 -2.53 -7.97 2.07
N VAL A 93 -3.78 -8.07 1.61
CA VAL A 93 -4.88 -8.62 2.43
C VAL A 93 -4.62 -10.07 2.82
N LYS A 94 -4.20 -10.91 1.86
CA LYS A 94 -3.91 -12.34 2.12
C LYS A 94 -2.72 -12.55 3.04
N SER A 95 -1.80 -11.59 3.15
CA SER A 95 -0.71 -11.61 4.12
C SER A 95 -1.11 -11.09 5.50
N GLY A 96 -2.34 -10.58 5.67
CA GLY A 96 -2.90 -10.14 6.95
C GLY A 96 -3.06 -8.63 7.12
N HIS A 97 -2.79 -7.83 6.09
CA HIS A 97 -3.00 -6.38 6.17
C HIS A 97 -4.50 -6.06 6.25
N ARG A 98 -4.88 -5.23 7.22
CA ARG A 98 -6.25 -4.75 7.42
C ARG A 98 -6.40 -3.28 7.04
N ALA A 99 -5.32 -2.52 7.13
CA ALA A 99 -5.25 -1.12 6.73
C ALA A 99 -3.98 -0.86 5.94
N MET A 100 -4.01 0.20 5.14
CA MET A 100 -2.89 0.63 4.32
C MET A 100 -2.86 2.15 4.22
N ARG A 101 -1.69 2.72 4.41
CA ARG A 101 -1.41 4.09 4.03
C ARG A 101 -0.83 4.08 2.61
N VAL A 102 -1.37 4.90 1.72
CA VAL A 102 -0.83 5.11 0.38
C VAL A 102 -0.06 6.42 0.34
N TYR A 103 0.59 6.72 -0.80
CA TYR A 103 1.24 8.01 -0.93
C TYR A 103 0.25 9.09 -1.38
N VAL A 104 0.72 10.32 -1.44
CA VAL A 104 -0.07 11.53 -1.72
C VAL A 104 -0.53 11.66 -3.17
N LEU A 105 -1.43 12.58 -3.45
CA LEU A 105 -1.71 13.05 -4.80
C LEU A 105 -0.51 13.87 -5.32
N SER A 106 -0.02 13.53 -6.50
CA SER A 106 1.11 14.22 -7.12
C SER A 106 0.69 15.52 -7.80
N VAL A 107 1.48 16.57 -7.65
CA VAL A 107 1.27 17.87 -8.27
C VAL A 107 2.16 18.03 -9.51
N ALA A 108 1.60 18.55 -10.58
CA ALA A 108 2.30 18.73 -11.85
C ALA A 108 3.50 19.69 -11.76
N THR A 109 4.49 19.42 -12.60
CA THR A 109 5.68 20.25 -12.79
C THR A 109 5.90 20.55 -14.27
N PRO A 110 6.59 21.63 -14.63
CA PRO A 110 6.86 21.93 -16.04
C PRO A 110 7.63 20.83 -16.79
N SER A 111 8.47 20.06 -16.09
CA SER A 111 9.25 18.97 -16.70
C SER A 111 8.45 17.70 -16.98
N ASP A 112 7.21 17.58 -16.51
CA ASP A 112 6.42 16.35 -16.62
C ASP A 112 6.14 15.98 -18.08
N ALA A 113 5.84 16.95 -18.94
CA ALA A 113 5.60 16.71 -20.36
C ALA A 113 6.84 16.11 -21.06
N GLU A 114 8.03 16.67 -20.80
CA GLU A 114 9.29 16.21 -21.36
C GLU A 114 9.71 14.84 -20.82
N CYS A 115 9.42 14.58 -19.53
CA CYS A 115 9.67 13.30 -18.89
C CYS A 115 8.58 12.25 -19.16
N GLY A 116 7.54 12.58 -19.92
CA GLY A 116 6.42 11.66 -20.18
C GLY A 116 5.74 11.21 -18.89
N ARG A 117 5.61 12.10 -17.93
CA ARG A 117 4.97 11.84 -16.63
C ARG A 117 3.59 12.49 -16.57
N GLU A 118 2.69 11.84 -15.89
CA GLU A 118 1.38 12.37 -15.56
C GLU A 118 1.21 12.49 -14.04
N THR A 119 0.36 13.40 -13.61
CA THR A 119 0.11 13.71 -12.20
C THR A 119 -1.38 13.80 -11.91
N HIS A 120 -1.75 13.73 -10.62
CA HIS A 120 -3.14 13.79 -10.17
C HIS A 120 -3.69 15.23 -10.19
N ILE A 121 -2.83 16.21 -9.90
CA ILE A 121 -3.20 17.63 -9.78
C ILE A 121 -2.54 18.40 -10.91
N LEU A 122 -3.36 18.97 -11.78
CA LEU A 122 -2.97 19.78 -12.91
C LEU A 122 -2.97 21.27 -12.53
N PRO A 123 -2.15 22.10 -13.21
CA PRO A 123 -2.16 23.53 -12.97
C PRO A 123 -3.53 24.15 -13.28
N PRO A 124 -3.80 25.36 -12.76
CA PRO A 124 -4.96 26.16 -13.14
C PRO A 124 -5.06 26.32 -14.66
N ALA A 125 -6.28 26.37 -15.19
CA ALA A 125 -6.50 26.61 -16.62
C ALA A 125 -6.23 28.06 -17.00
N GLU A 126 -6.47 28.98 -16.07
CA GLU A 126 -6.27 30.43 -16.22
C GLU A 126 -5.46 30.94 -15.03
N PRO A 127 -4.72 32.04 -15.19
CA PRO A 127 -4.01 32.66 -14.07
C PRO A 127 -4.92 32.90 -12.87
N ASP A 128 -4.43 32.62 -11.68
CA ASP A 128 -5.14 32.79 -10.40
C ASP A 128 -6.39 31.89 -10.19
N ALA A 129 -6.74 31.02 -11.15
CA ALA A 129 -7.78 30.00 -10.95
C ALA A 129 -7.31 28.87 -10.02
N MET A 130 -8.22 28.00 -9.60
CA MET A 130 -7.88 26.83 -8.78
C MET A 130 -7.29 25.69 -9.63
N PRO A 131 -6.45 24.84 -9.05
CA PRO A 131 -5.93 23.65 -9.72
C PRO A 131 -7.05 22.65 -10.01
N ARG A 132 -6.79 21.71 -10.89
CA ARG A 132 -7.79 20.74 -11.32
C ARG A 132 -7.29 19.32 -11.07
N LEU A 133 -8.19 18.40 -10.74
CA LEU A 133 -7.87 16.98 -10.77
C LEU A 133 -7.73 16.49 -12.22
N ASN A 134 -6.74 15.66 -12.46
CA ASN A 134 -6.56 14.93 -13.72
C ASN A 134 -7.49 13.72 -13.72
N GLU A 135 -8.61 13.79 -14.45
CA GLU A 135 -9.60 12.71 -14.47
C GLU A 135 -9.02 11.39 -14.96
N ALA A 136 -8.08 11.40 -15.90
CA ALA A 136 -7.42 10.19 -16.38
C ALA A 136 -6.58 9.53 -15.28
N ALA A 137 -5.92 10.33 -14.44
CA ALA A 137 -5.16 9.85 -13.28
C ALA A 137 -6.10 9.34 -12.17
N MET A 138 -7.17 10.06 -11.91
CA MET A 138 -8.10 9.74 -10.82
C MET A 138 -8.84 8.42 -11.02
N VAL A 139 -8.96 7.88 -12.24
CA VAL A 139 -9.50 6.53 -12.47
C VAL A 139 -8.68 5.44 -11.76
N HIS A 140 -7.36 5.60 -11.64
CA HIS A 140 -6.51 4.66 -10.92
C HIS A 140 -6.70 4.77 -9.40
N TYR A 141 -6.99 5.97 -8.92
CA TYR A 141 -7.33 6.23 -7.53
C TYR A 141 -8.73 5.68 -7.19
N ASP A 142 -9.73 5.89 -8.06
CA ASP A 142 -11.07 5.31 -7.97
C ASP A 142 -11.01 3.77 -7.86
N ARG A 143 -10.20 3.14 -8.73
CA ARG A 143 -10.04 1.69 -8.75
C ARG A 143 -9.36 1.16 -7.50
N MET A 144 -8.35 1.84 -7.00
CA MET A 144 -7.70 1.48 -5.74
C MET A 144 -8.72 1.43 -4.59
N ILE A 145 -9.58 2.43 -4.46
CA ILE A 145 -10.62 2.48 -3.43
C ILE A 145 -11.63 1.34 -3.62
N ALA A 146 -12.12 1.13 -4.84
CA ALA A 146 -13.09 0.09 -5.15
C ALA A 146 -12.54 -1.33 -4.87
N LEU A 147 -11.29 -1.60 -5.28
CA LEU A 147 -10.63 -2.89 -5.01
C LEU A 147 -10.34 -3.07 -3.51
N SER A 148 -9.99 -2.00 -2.81
CA SER A 148 -9.76 -2.04 -1.36
C SER A 148 -11.03 -2.40 -0.61
N GLU A 149 -12.18 -1.86 -1.01
CA GLU A 149 -13.47 -2.28 -0.46
C GLU A 149 -13.80 -3.73 -0.81
N GLN A 150 -13.60 -4.12 -2.06
CA GLN A 150 -13.87 -5.48 -2.52
C GLN A 150 -13.08 -6.54 -1.75
N TYR A 151 -11.81 -6.25 -1.41
CA TYR A 151 -10.92 -7.22 -0.76
C TYR A 151 -10.77 -7.01 0.76
N GLY A 152 -11.35 -5.97 1.34
CA GLY A 152 -11.33 -5.75 2.79
C GLY A 152 -10.08 -5.03 3.29
N LEU A 153 -9.58 -4.01 2.58
CA LEU A 153 -8.44 -3.19 2.97
C LEU A 153 -8.89 -1.75 3.28
N ARG A 154 -8.68 -1.26 4.50
CA ARG A 154 -8.94 0.13 4.88
C ARG A 154 -7.81 1.03 4.38
N LEU A 155 -8.12 2.23 3.93
CA LEU A 155 -7.16 3.16 3.35
C LEU A 155 -7.00 4.43 4.19
N ILE A 156 -5.77 4.87 4.35
CA ILE A 156 -5.39 6.20 4.81
C ILE A 156 -4.89 6.98 3.60
N LEU A 157 -5.52 8.12 3.33
CA LEU A 157 -5.31 8.91 2.12
C LEU A 157 -4.76 10.30 2.46
N PRO A 158 -3.43 10.52 2.37
CA PRO A 158 -2.83 11.84 2.52
C PRO A 158 -3.02 12.68 1.26
N PHE A 159 -3.28 13.99 1.43
CA PHE A 159 -3.57 14.89 0.31
C PHE A 159 -2.34 15.34 -0.45
N ILE A 160 -1.30 15.83 0.22
CA ILE A 160 -0.15 16.49 -0.40
C ILE A 160 1.15 16.16 0.31
N ASP A 161 2.28 16.26 -0.41
CA ASP A 161 3.60 16.04 0.13
C ASP A 161 4.27 17.34 0.62
N HIS A 162 5.01 17.25 1.71
CA HIS A 162 5.98 18.28 2.06
C HIS A 162 7.12 18.33 1.04
N TRP A 163 7.51 17.17 0.54
CA TRP A 163 8.67 16.99 -0.33
C TRP A 163 8.30 17.17 -1.81
N LYS A 164 9.32 17.46 -2.60
CA LYS A 164 9.15 17.81 -4.02
C LYS A 164 9.27 16.60 -4.98
N TRP A 165 9.78 15.47 -4.52
CA TRP A 165 10.16 14.38 -5.42
C TRP A 165 8.95 13.75 -6.16
N TRP A 166 7.82 13.62 -5.49
CA TRP A 166 6.56 13.13 -6.06
C TRP A 166 5.74 14.22 -6.75
N GLY A 167 6.04 15.47 -6.45
CA GLY A 167 5.23 16.65 -6.72
C GLY A 167 4.37 16.99 -5.50
N GLY A 168 4.75 18.03 -4.75
CA GLY A 168 4.12 18.39 -3.48
C GLY A 168 3.85 19.90 -3.34
N ARG A 169 3.97 20.40 -2.10
CA ARG A 169 3.66 21.80 -1.76
C ARG A 169 4.45 22.83 -2.57
N GLU A 170 5.73 22.51 -2.88
CA GLU A 170 6.59 23.40 -3.67
C GLU A 170 6.04 23.59 -5.08
N GLN A 171 5.57 22.51 -5.71
CA GLN A 171 4.98 22.54 -7.05
C GLN A 171 3.61 23.24 -7.05
N LEU A 172 2.83 23.05 -5.98
CA LEU A 172 1.56 23.76 -5.82
C LEU A 172 1.76 25.26 -5.67
N ALA A 173 2.74 25.69 -4.85
CA ALA A 173 3.09 27.09 -4.67
C ALA A 173 3.60 27.74 -5.97
N ALA A 174 4.34 26.98 -6.77
CA ALA A 174 4.84 27.45 -8.06
C ALA A 174 3.73 27.82 -9.05
N PHE A 175 2.53 27.25 -8.96
CA PHE A 175 1.39 27.64 -9.79
C PHE A 175 0.99 29.11 -9.60
N TYR A 176 1.29 29.69 -8.43
CA TYR A 176 0.91 31.05 -8.03
C TYR A 176 2.10 31.99 -7.88
N ASN A 177 3.30 31.56 -8.27
CA ASN A 177 4.56 32.27 -8.02
C ASN A 177 4.80 32.58 -6.54
N GLU A 178 4.33 31.70 -5.66
CA GLU A 178 4.55 31.74 -4.21
C GLU A 178 5.69 30.80 -3.82
N SER A 179 6.23 30.98 -2.61
CA SER A 179 7.25 30.10 -2.06
C SER A 179 6.64 28.82 -1.48
N ALA A 180 7.42 27.76 -1.36
CA ALA A 180 6.96 26.54 -0.73
C ALA A 180 6.45 26.73 0.71
N ASP A 181 6.94 27.75 1.44
CA ASP A 181 6.53 28.03 2.82
C ASP A 181 5.19 28.74 2.89
N ASP A 182 4.77 29.45 1.82
CA ASP A 182 3.43 30.04 1.72
C ASP A 182 2.32 28.99 1.77
N PHE A 183 2.64 27.72 1.50
CA PHE A 183 1.70 26.62 1.71
C PHE A 183 1.13 26.57 3.13
N TYR A 184 1.93 26.95 4.14
CA TYR A 184 1.49 26.99 5.55
C TYR A 184 0.87 28.32 5.99
N ASP A 185 0.92 29.36 5.16
CA ASP A 185 0.20 30.60 5.40
C ASP A 185 -1.25 30.49 4.96
N THR A 186 -2.15 30.50 5.93
CA THR A 186 -3.59 30.34 5.67
C THR A 186 -4.24 31.51 4.91
N ASN A 187 -3.48 32.54 4.53
CA ASN A 187 -3.91 33.66 3.70
C ASN A 187 -3.34 33.61 2.27
N SER A 188 -2.46 32.65 1.97
CA SER A 188 -1.84 32.50 0.66
C SER A 188 -2.82 31.92 -0.39
N LYS A 189 -2.50 32.13 -1.67
CA LYS A 189 -3.20 31.48 -2.78
C LYS A 189 -2.92 29.97 -2.79
N THR A 190 -1.71 29.56 -2.45
CA THR A 190 -1.32 28.16 -2.34
C THR A 190 -2.18 27.41 -1.32
N TYR A 191 -2.41 28.02 -0.14
CA TYR A 191 -3.31 27.41 0.85
C TYR A 191 -4.77 27.36 0.37
N ALA A 192 -5.25 28.41 -0.30
CA ALA A 192 -6.60 28.40 -0.90
C ALA A 192 -6.74 27.30 -1.96
N ALA A 193 -5.73 27.09 -2.79
CA ALA A 193 -5.66 26.02 -3.77
C ALA A 193 -5.64 24.63 -3.10
N TYR A 194 -4.88 24.46 -2.03
CA TYR A 194 -4.87 23.22 -1.26
C TYR A 194 -6.24 22.91 -0.64
N GLN A 195 -6.92 23.90 -0.10
CA GLN A 195 -8.30 23.73 0.37
C GLN A 195 -9.27 23.34 -0.76
N ASP A 196 -9.07 23.85 -1.95
CA ASP A 196 -9.91 23.50 -3.10
C ASP A 196 -9.65 22.06 -3.57
N ILE A 197 -8.39 21.61 -3.57
CA ILE A 197 -8.03 20.21 -3.82
C ILE A 197 -8.74 19.27 -2.82
N ILE A 198 -8.75 19.62 -1.53
CA ILE A 198 -9.48 18.86 -0.51
C ILE A 198 -10.97 18.76 -0.87
N ARG A 199 -11.60 19.87 -1.27
CA ARG A 199 -13.00 19.89 -1.67
C ARG A 199 -13.27 19.03 -2.89
N GLN A 200 -12.42 19.13 -3.92
CA GLN A 200 -12.55 18.31 -5.13
C GLN A 200 -12.44 16.81 -4.82
N VAL A 201 -11.46 16.41 -3.99
CA VAL A 201 -11.21 15.00 -3.66
C VAL A 201 -12.33 14.43 -2.81
N ILE A 202 -12.69 15.07 -1.72
CA ILE A 202 -13.71 14.55 -0.78
C ILE A 202 -15.09 14.41 -1.45
N ASN A 203 -15.45 15.35 -2.32
CA ASN A 203 -16.72 15.33 -3.04
C ASN A 203 -16.66 14.58 -4.37
N ARG A 204 -15.50 14.03 -4.75
CA ARG A 204 -15.37 13.25 -5.98
C ARG A 204 -16.31 12.05 -5.95
N THR A 205 -17.04 11.83 -7.05
CA THR A 205 -17.76 10.58 -7.27
C THR A 205 -16.81 9.57 -7.89
N ASN A 206 -16.61 8.44 -7.23
CA ASN A 206 -15.83 7.32 -7.73
C ASN A 206 -16.50 6.76 -8.99
N THR A 207 -15.78 6.74 -10.10
CA THR A 207 -16.32 6.33 -11.40
C THR A 207 -16.64 4.83 -11.50
N ILE A 208 -16.17 4.02 -10.53
CA ILE A 208 -16.38 2.57 -10.48
C ILE A 208 -17.53 2.22 -9.55
N THR A 209 -17.55 2.78 -8.34
CA THR A 209 -18.59 2.49 -7.33
C THR A 209 -19.83 3.37 -7.46
N GLY A 210 -19.70 4.54 -8.10
CA GLY A 210 -20.76 5.55 -8.19
C GLY A 210 -21.02 6.32 -6.88
N ARG A 211 -20.24 6.08 -5.82
CA ARG A 211 -20.35 6.78 -4.53
C ARG A 211 -19.40 7.97 -4.46
N ALA A 212 -19.75 8.98 -3.68
CA ALA A 212 -18.78 10.02 -3.34
C ALA A 212 -17.69 9.44 -2.41
N TYR A 213 -16.47 9.96 -2.48
CA TYR A 213 -15.37 9.44 -1.64
C TYR A 213 -15.69 9.53 -0.15
N LYS A 214 -16.39 10.58 0.29
CA LYS A 214 -16.88 10.70 1.68
C LYS A 214 -17.87 9.63 2.11
N ASP A 215 -18.39 8.82 1.17
CA ASP A 215 -19.31 7.71 1.43
C ASP A 215 -18.66 6.33 1.19
N GLU A 216 -17.36 6.31 0.84
CA GLU A 216 -16.59 5.09 0.59
C GLU A 216 -16.03 4.50 1.87
N LYS A 217 -16.60 3.41 2.35
CA LYS A 217 -16.19 2.78 3.62
C LYS A 217 -14.78 2.21 3.62
N ALA A 218 -14.19 1.94 2.47
CA ALA A 218 -12.78 1.56 2.35
C ALA A 218 -11.85 2.67 2.84
N ILE A 219 -12.24 3.92 2.72
CA ILE A 219 -11.47 5.03 3.27
C ILE A 219 -11.67 5.03 4.79
N MET A 220 -10.58 4.97 5.54
CA MET A 220 -10.60 5.04 7.00
C MET A 220 -10.37 6.47 7.49
N ALA A 221 -9.41 7.15 6.87
CA ALA A 221 -9.01 8.48 7.30
C ALA A 221 -8.44 9.31 6.15
N TRP A 222 -8.69 10.61 6.23
CA TRP A 222 -7.99 11.64 5.49
C TRP A 222 -6.78 12.10 6.29
N GLU A 223 -5.63 12.20 5.66
CA GLU A 223 -4.44 12.77 6.30
C GLU A 223 -4.10 14.11 5.65
N THR A 224 -3.86 15.14 6.47
CA THR A 224 -3.62 16.51 5.97
C THR A 224 -2.45 16.59 5.00
N GLY A 225 -1.53 15.66 5.04
CA GLY A 225 -0.47 15.47 4.05
C GLY A 225 0.68 14.66 4.61
N ASN A 226 1.65 14.38 3.75
CA ASN A 226 2.83 13.62 4.13
C ASN A 226 3.89 14.55 4.72
N GLU A 227 4.31 14.28 5.95
CA GLU A 227 5.47 14.90 6.61
C GLU A 227 5.45 16.43 6.67
N LEU A 228 4.30 17.03 6.93
CA LEU A 228 4.12 18.48 6.97
C LEU A 228 4.79 19.13 8.18
N LYS A 229 6.13 19.03 8.30
CA LYS A 229 6.91 19.39 9.48
C LYS A 229 6.84 20.86 9.90
N ALA A 230 6.46 21.77 8.99
CA ALA A 230 6.33 23.19 9.26
C ALA A 230 4.88 23.63 9.54
N SER A 231 3.95 22.69 9.74
CA SER A 231 2.56 22.96 10.07
C SER A 231 2.43 23.93 11.25
N THR A 232 1.62 24.96 11.05
CA THR A 232 1.28 25.97 12.06
C THR A 232 -0.08 25.65 12.69
N GLU A 233 -0.37 26.19 13.87
CA GLU A 233 -1.67 26.01 14.51
C GLU A 233 -2.85 26.46 13.62
N PRO A 234 -2.83 27.64 12.97
CA PRO A 234 -3.89 28.03 12.06
C PRO A 234 -4.07 27.08 10.87
N PHE A 235 -2.96 26.58 10.31
CA PHE A 235 -2.98 25.62 9.20
C PHE A 235 -3.68 24.33 9.60
N VAL A 236 -3.27 23.68 10.69
CA VAL A 236 -3.86 22.41 11.15
C VAL A 236 -5.33 22.59 11.49
N ARG A 237 -5.68 23.61 12.30
CA ARG A 237 -7.08 23.85 12.72
C ARG A 237 -8.02 24.10 11.55
N LYS A 238 -7.64 24.99 10.62
CA LYS A 238 -8.47 25.31 9.46
C LYS A 238 -8.61 24.14 8.51
N THR A 239 -7.53 23.37 8.30
CA THR A 239 -7.55 22.20 7.42
C THR A 239 -8.42 21.07 8.01
N ALA A 240 -8.22 20.72 9.27
CA ALA A 240 -9.01 19.68 9.93
C ALA A 240 -10.50 20.05 10.00
N ALA A 241 -10.80 21.31 10.33
CA ALA A 241 -12.18 21.81 10.33
C ALA A 241 -12.83 21.73 8.95
N LEU A 242 -12.10 22.10 7.88
CA LEU A 242 -12.60 21.99 6.50
C LEU A 242 -12.91 20.53 6.15
N ILE A 243 -12.01 19.59 6.45
CA ILE A 243 -12.24 18.17 6.17
C ILE A 243 -13.47 17.68 6.90
N LYS A 244 -13.63 17.96 8.20
CA LYS A 244 -14.80 17.56 8.99
C LYS A 244 -16.10 18.23 8.54
N GLN A 245 -16.03 19.44 8.02
CA GLN A 245 -17.20 20.12 7.43
C GLN A 245 -17.68 19.44 6.14
N LEU A 246 -16.76 18.92 5.34
CA LEU A 246 -17.05 18.25 4.07
C LEU A 246 -17.44 16.80 4.26
N ASP A 247 -16.89 16.17 5.30
CA ASP A 247 -16.98 14.74 5.54
C ASP A 247 -17.00 14.45 7.04
N SER A 248 -18.17 14.05 7.55
CA SER A 248 -18.35 13.66 8.94
C SER A 248 -18.14 12.16 9.19
N ASN A 249 -17.94 11.35 8.14
CA ASN A 249 -17.83 9.91 8.23
C ASN A 249 -16.42 9.43 8.55
N HIS A 250 -15.41 10.10 7.94
CA HIS A 250 -14.03 9.65 8.04
C HIS A 250 -13.24 10.40 9.11
N LEU A 251 -12.19 9.73 9.58
CA LEU A 251 -11.28 10.28 10.56
C LEU A 251 -10.30 11.25 9.91
N VAL A 252 -9.72 12.15 10.71
CA VAL A 252 -8.71 13.12 10.27
C VAL A 252 -7.40 12.87 11.00
N ILE A 253 -6.33 12.71 10.25
CA ILE A 253 -4.95 12.56 10.73
C ILE A 253 -4.21 13.88 10.57
N ASP A 254 -3.54 14.33 11.64
CA ASP A 254 -2.52 15.38 11.53
C ASP A 254 -1.27 14.77 10.87
N GLY A 255 -0.99 15.17 9.64
CA GLY A 255 0.16 14.71 8.84
C GLY A 255 1.47 15.41 9.19
N THR A 256 1.58 16.07 10.33
CA THR A 256 2.83 16.62 10.85
C THR A 256 3.72 15.48 11.34
N TYR A 257 5.04 15.60 11.17
CA TYR A 257 5.98 14.62 11.71
C TYR A 257 7.14 15.27 12.48
N LEU A 258 7.95 14.47 13.18
CA LEU A 258 9.05 14.83 14.09
C LEU A 258 8.61 15.45 15.41
N LYS A 259 7.38 15.85 15.57
CA LYS A 259 6.88 16.46 16.82
C LYS A 259 5.38 16.19 16.97
N ILE A 260 4.95 16.10 18.19
CA ILE A 260 3.52 16.05 18.55
C ILE A 260 3.07 17.48 18.86
N ASN A 261 2.19 18.04 18.06
CA ASN A 261 1.68 19.39 18.21
C ASN A 261 0.56 19.45 19.26
N LYS A 262 0.74 20.23 20.33
CA LYS A 262 -0.28 20.40 21.36
C LYS A 262 -1.60 20.91 20.83
N PHE A 263 -1.59 21.84 19.88
CA PHE A 263 -2.81 22.36 19.26
C PHE A 263 -3.57 21.29 18.45
N ALA A 264 -2.89 20.30 17.88
CA ALA A 264 -3.55 19.17 17.23
C ALA A 264 -4.21 18.22 18.26
N LEU A 265 -3.57 18.03 19.43
CA LEU A 265 -4.13 17.22 20.53
C LEU A 265 -5.43 17.82 21.09
N ASP A 266 -5.53 19.13 21.10
CA ASP A 266 -6.68 19.85 21.68
C ASP A 266 -7.74 20.20 20.63
N ASP A 267 -7.49 19.96 19.31
CA ASP A 267 -8.46 20.22 18.24
C ASP A 267 -9.47 19.08 18.13
N PRO A 268 -10.79 19.38 18.25
CA PRO A 268 -11.81 18.35 18.15
C PRO A 268 -11.94 17.72 16.75
N ASN A 269 -11.44 18.38 15.71
CA ASN A 269 -11.49 17.91 14.33
C ASN A 269 -10.33 16.99 13.95
N VAL A 270 -9.29 16.90 14.78
CA VAL A 270 -8.19 15.95 14.62
C VAL A 270 -8.49 14.69 15.42
N ASP A 271 -8.47 13.54 14.81
CA ASP A 271 -8.76 12.24 15.44
C ASP A 271 -7.50 11.46 15.78
N ILE A 272 -6.52 11.50 14.88
CA ILE A 272 -5.32 10.67 14.91
C ILE A 272 -4.08 11.56 14.80
N ILE A 273 -3.08 11.25 15.62
CA ILE A 273 -1.75 11.83 15.54
C ILE A 273 -0.83 10.80 14.89
N SER A 274 -0.12 11.21 13.86
CA SER A 274 0.88 10.39 13.17
C SER A 274 2.30 10.88 13.44
N ASN A 275 3.27 9.97 13.45
CA ASN A 275 4.69 10.29 13.43
C ASN A 275 5.44 9.30 12.53
N HIS A 276 6.61 9.74 12.02
CA HIS A 276 7.46 8.94 11.15
C HIS A 276 8.87 8.84 11.75
N PHE A 277 9.46 7.65 11.67
CA PHE A 277 10.74 7.35 12.32
C PHE A 277 11.78 6.94 11.28
N TYR A 278 12.83 7.75 11.15
CA TYR A 278 13.97 7.48 10.28
C TYR A 278 15.30 7.84 10.97
N THR A 279 16.35 7.11 10.65
CA THR A 279 17.69 7.31 11.23
C THR A 279 18.23 8.73 11.03
N THR A 280 17.86 9.39 9.95
CA THR A 280 18.22 10.79 9.67
C THR A 280 17.66 11.79 10.69
N ASN A 281 16.70 11.36 11.51
CA ASN A 281 16.02 12.21 12.49
C ASN A 281 16.31 11.78 13.94
N ASP A 282 17.21 10.80 14.15
CA ASP A 282 17.57 10.22 15.45
C ASP A 282 16.39 9.65 16.26
N ASN A 283 15.26 9.38 15.60
CA ASN A 283 14.03 8.91 16.22
C ASN A 283 13.63 7.47 15.80
N ASN A 284 14.48 6.77 15.07
CA ASN A 284 14.20 5.42 14.56
C ASN A 284 14.53 4.34 15.60
N ASN A 285 13.83 4.39 16.73
CA ASN A 285 14.04 3.51 17.88
C ASN A 285 12.74 3.28 18.66
N PRO A 286 12.64 2.21 19.47
CA PRO A 286 11.44 1.88 20.24
C PRO A 286 11.11 2.91 21.34
N GLU A 287 12.10 3.65 21.86
CA GLU A 287 11.92 4.69 22.89
C GLU A 287 11.06 5.84 22.35
N GLN A 288 11.13 6.14 21.05
CA GLN A 288 10.29 7.15 20.42
C GLN A 288 8.79 6.82 20.52
N VAL A 289 8.42 5.54 20.40
CA VAL A 289 7.02 5.10 20.57
C VAL A 289 6.49 5.46 21.96
N GLN A 290 7.31 5.25 23.00
CA GLN A 290 6.94 5.59 24.36
C GLN A 290 6.86 7.12 24.56
N GLN A 291 7.79 7.88 24.00
CA GLN A 291 7.80 9.34 24.08
C GLN A 291 6.56 9.96 23.41
N ASP A 292 6.20 9.45 22.24
CA ASP A 292 5.01 9.91 21.53
C ASP A 292 3.73 9.58 22.30
N LEU A 293 3.60 8.36 22.83
CA LEU A 293 2.46 7.98 23.67
C LEU A 293 2.33 8.85 24.93
N GLN A 294 3.45 9.18 25.58
CA GLN A 294 3.48 10.11 26.73
C GLN A 294 3.06 11.53 26.32
N ALA A 295 3.53 12.01 25.15
CA ALA A 295 3.18 13.34 24.66
C ALA A 295 1.70 13.45 24.28
N ILE A 296 1.12 12.39 23.69
CA ILE A 296 -0.30 12.31 23.31
C ILE A 296 -1.21 12.13 24.54
N ASP A 297 -0.72 11.43 25.56
CA ASP A 297 -1.36 11.23 26.87
C ASP A 297 -2.83 10.72 26.77
N GLY A 298 -3.09 9.78 25.85
CA GLY A 298 -4.42 9.19 25.66
C GLY A 298 -5.48 10.11 25.04
N LYS A 299 -5.14 11.34 24.66
CA LYS A 299 -6.10 12.32 24.13
C LYS A 299 -6.58 11.99 22.71
N LYS A 300 -5.70 11.35 21.92
CA LYS A 300 -5.95 11.02 20.51
C LYS A 300 -5.47 9.60 20.20
N VAL A 301 -5.92 9.07 19.07
CA VAL A 301 -5.36 7.84 18.53
C VAL A 301 -3.93 8.11 18.05
N TYR A 302 -3.03 7.16 18.30
CA TYR A 302 -1.64 7.24 17.86
C TYR A 302 -1.35 6.26 16.72
N LEU A 303 -0.71 6.75 15.67
CA LEU A 303 -0.29 5.99 14.49
C LEU A 303 1.21 6.20 14.24
N ILE A 304 1.95 5.13 14.03
CA ILE A 304 3.29 5.21 13.41
C ILE A 304 3.08 5.09 11.91
N GLY A 305 2.99 6.24 11.23
CA GLY A 305 2.65 6.32 9.81
C GLY A 305 3.70 5.71 8.92
N GLU A 306 4.98 5.88 9.28
CA GLU A 306 6.11 5.28 8.59
C GLU A 306 7.27 5.04 9.54
N PHE A 307 8.00 3.94 9.35
CA PHE A 307 9.33 3.73 9.87
C PHE A 307 10.06 2.73 8.98
N GLY A 308 11.39 2.78 8.93
CA GLY A 308 12.08 1.88 8.02
C GLY A 308 13.58 2.13 7.93
N LEU A 309 14.17 1.60 6.86
CA LEU A 309 15.54 1.83 6.43
C LEU A 309 16.57 1.42 7.50
N ARG A 310 16.34 0.25 8.10
CA ARG A 310 17.28 -0.40 9.02
C ARG A 310 17.12 -1.93 8.99
N ASP A 311 17.97 -2.64 9.72
CA ASP A 311 17.96 -4.11 9.83
C ASP A 311 16.65 -4.65 10.44
N ALA A 312 16.38 -5.92 10.20
CA ALA A 312 15.15 -6.58 10.65
C ALA A 312 14.99 -6.58 12.17
N ASP A 313 16.08 -6.68 12.94
CA ASP A 313 16.03 -6.67 14.40
C ASP A 313 15.61 -5.29 14.93
N GLY A 314 16.15 -4.23 14.36
CA GLY A 314 15.76 -2.86 14.70
C GLY A 314 14.32 -2.54 14.29
N LEU A 315 13.87 -3.01 13.11
CA LEU A 315 12.47 -2.90 12.70
C LEU A 315 11.55 -3.66 13.63
N ASN A 316 11.95 -4.87 14.04
CA ASN A 316 11.19 -5.67 15.00
C ASN A 316 11.07 -4.97 16.37
N ALA A 317 12.14 -4.34 16.86
CA ALA A 317 12.10 -3.63 18.14
C ALA A 317 11.06 -2.50 18.14
N ILE A 318 11.00 -1.69 17.08
CA ILE A 318 9.99 -0.61 16.92
C ILE A 318 8.60 -1.21 16.78
N MET A 319 8.43 -2.25 15.95
CA MET A 319 7.14 -2.91 15.75
C MET A 319 6.62 -3.52 17.06
N GLN A 320 7.45 -4.18 17.85
CA GLN A 320 7.05 -4.74 19.16
C GLN A 320 6.73 -3.63 20.18
N ALA A 321 7.42 -2.49 20.11
CA ALA A 321 7.04 -1.33 20.91
C ALA A 321 5.65 -0.80 20.50
N ALA A 322 5.34 -0.73 19.20
CA ALA A 322 4.00 -0.36 18.73
C ALA A 322 2.91 -1.33 19.22
N VAL A 323 3.22 -2.63 19.29
CA VAL A 323 2.27 -3.66 19.76
C VAL A 323 2.01 -3.54 21.26
N HIS A 324 3.06 -3.37 22.07
CA HIS A 324 3.02 -3.63 23.52
C HIS A 324 3.15 -2.39 24.40
N THR A 325 3.77 -1.30 23.93
CA THR A 325 3.94 -0.11 24.77
C THR A 325 2.60 0.55 25.03
N GLU A 326 2.34 0.84 26.30
CA GLU A 326 1.10 1.45 26.77
C GLU A 326 1.39 2.66 27.65
N HIS A 327 0.62 3.72 27.49
CA HIS A 327 0.60 4.87 28.39
C HIS A 327 -0.84 5.29 28.64
N ASN A 328 -1.27 5.30 29.91
CA ASN A 328 -2.66 5.62 30.33
C ASN A 328 -3.75 4.82 29.55
N GLY A 329 -3.50 3.54 29.32
CA GLY A 329 -4.40 2.65 28.58
C GLY A 329 -4.28 2.79 27.04
N ALA A 330 -3.57 3.79 26.52
CA ALA A 330 -3.39 4.01 25.09
C ALA A 330 -2.18 3.25 24.55
N ARG A 331 -2.36 2.63 23.39
CA ARG A 331 -1.32 1.98 22.58
C ARG A 331 -1.37 2.51 21.15
N ALA A 332 -0.31 2.29 20.36
CA ALA A 332 -0.38 2.60 18.94
C ALA A 332 -1.51 1.78 18.26
N ALA A 333 -2.39 2.46 17.54
CA ALA A 333 -3.44 1.82 16.77
C ALA A 333 -2.91 1.13 15.52
N GLY A 334 -1.81 1.65 14.97
CA GLY A 334 -1.17 1.06 13.79
C GLY A 334 0.29 1.43 13.64
N ALA A 335 1.01 0.64 12.81
CA ALA A 335 2.40 0.89 12.45
C ALA A 335 2.71 0.33 11.05
N PHE A 336 3.42 1.13 10.22
CA PHE A 336 3.79 0.75 8.87
C PHE A 336 5.30 0.85 8.64
N ILE A 337 5.89 -0.24 8.14
CA ILE A 337 7.26 -0.25 7.64
C ILE A 337 7.28 0.28 6.21
N TRP A 338 8.19 1.20 5.90
CA TRP A 338 8.45 1.66 4.53
C TRP A 338 9.34 0.66 3.81
N GLY A 339 9.04 0.15 2.57
CA GLY A 339 7.82 0.32 1.80
C GLY A 339 7.68 -0.88 0.86
N PHE A 340 6.45 -1.22 0.52
CA PHE A 340 6.08 -2.35 -0.33
C PHE A 340 6.10 -1.97 -1.82
N ARG A 341 6.59 -2.90 -2.65
CA ARG A 341 6.43 -2.90 -4.11
C ARG A 341 5.84 -4.24 -4.56
N GLY A 342 4.93 -4.20 -5.51
CA GLY A 342 4.22 -5.40 -5.98
C GLY A 342 4.72 -5.94 -7.31
N HIS A 343 4.05 -6.96 -7.80
CA HIS A 343 4.34 -7.57 -9.09
C HIS A 343 4.15 -6.60 -10.26
N ARG A 344 5.01 -6.76 -11.25
CA ARG A 344 4.87 -6.14 -12.58
C ARG A 344 3.97 -7.01 -13.45
N HIS A 345 3.10 -6.37 -14.25
CA HIS A 345 2.19 -7.10 -15.16
C HIS A 345 2.92 -8.02 -16.17
N ASN A 346 4.17 -7.72 -16.50
CA ASN A 346 5.00 -8.48 -17.44
C ASN A 346 6.06 -9.35 -16.76
N GLY A 347 5.94 -9.55 -15.44
CA GLY A 347 6.75 -10.46 -14.64
C GLY A 347 7.82 -9.80 -13.78
N GLY A 348 8.15 -10.45 -12.70
CA GLY A 348 8.99 -9.92 -11.63
C GLY A 348 8.26 -8.87 -10.80
N PHE A 349 9.02 -8.13 -10.03
CA PHE A 349 8.52 -7.09 -9.15
C PHE A 349 9.01 -5.70 -9.57
N TYR A 350 8.33 -4.67 -9.10
CA TYR A 350 8.92 -3.34 -9.01
C TYR A 350 9.91 -3.31 -7.87
N TRP A 351 11.06 -2.70 -8.10
CA TRP A 351 12.14 -2.53 -7.13
C TRP A 351 12.44 -1.06 -6.96
N HIS A 352 12.71 -0.66 -5.75
CA HIS A 352 13.22 0.67 -5.43
C HIS A 352 14.36 0.53 -4.43
N LYS A 353 15.43 1.28 -4.65
CA LYS A 353 16.58 1.35 -3.75
C LYS A 353 16.63 2.71 -3.11
N GLU A 354 16.48 2.73 -1.82
CA GLU A 354 16.57 3.93 -1.02
C GLU A 354 18.02 4.45 -0.91
N TYR A 355 18.16 5.73 -0.62
CA TYR A 355 19.46 6.40 -0.46
C TYR A 355 20.35 5.78 0.63
N THR A 356 19.78 5.06 1.58
CA THR A 356 20.46 4.30 2.62
C THR A 356 20.98 2.95 2.15
N GLY A 357 20.66 2.54 0.94
CA GLY A 357 21.02 1.24 0.36
C GLY A 357 20.01 0.12 0.64
N HIS A 358 18.95 0.39 1.43
CA HIS A 358 17.85 -0.57 1.62
C HIS A 358 16.96 -0.62 0.39
N TYR A 359 16.32 -1.78 0.18
CA TYR A 359 15.40 -2.02 -0.92
C TYR A 359 13.96 -2.10 -0.43
N SER A 360 13.02 -1.92 -1.36
CA SER A 360 11.60 -2.20 -1.14
C SER A 360 11.37 -3.67 -0.78
N TYR A 361 10.27 -3.92 -0.06
CA TYR A 361 9.84 -5.25 0.35
C TYR A 361 8.77 -5.80 -0.59
N HIS A 362 8.78 -7.12 -0.77
CA HIS A 362 7.81 -7.86 -1.57
C HIS A 362 7.11 -8.90 -0.71
N ILE A 363 5.85 -9.19 -1.00
CA ILE A 363 5.11 -10.25 -0.34
C ILE A 363 5.00 -11.43 -1.30
N PRO A 364 5.45 -12.62 -0.87
CA PRO A 364 5.55 -13.14 0.51
C PRO A 364 6.95 -13.02 1.15
N GLY A 365 7.87 -12.27 0.60
CA GLY A 365 9.24 -12.17 1.05
C GLY A 365 10.13 -13.31 0.55
N PHE A 366 11.30 -12.98 0.06
CA PHE A 366 12.23 -13.93 -0.55
C PHE A 366 13.52 -14.03 0.26
N PRO A 367 14.02 -15.23 0.54
CA PRO A 367 15.27 -15.40 1.29
C PRO A 367 16.52 -15.36 0.42
N GLU A 368 16.41 -15.67 -0.88
CA GLU A 368 17.55 -15.79 -1.78
C GLU A 368 17.89 -14.46 -2.49
N GLY A 369 19.17 -14.12 -2.54
CA GLY A 369 19.65 -12.89 -3.19
C GLY A 369 19.22 -11.60 -2.49
N GLU A 370 19.02 -11.64 -1.25
CA GLU A 370 18.23 -10.78 -0.43
C GLU A 370 19.10 -9.78 0.38
N PRO A 371 19.11 -8.49 0.02
CA PRO A 371 20.03 -7.53 0.65
C PRO A 371 19.52 -6.97 1.99
N ASN A 372 18.24 -7.06 2.33
CA ASN A 372 17.65 -6.39 3.49
C ASN A 372 16.74 -7.28 4.34
N GLU A 373 17.05 -8.56 4.43
CA GLU A 373 16.38 -9.53 5.30
C GLU A 373 14.85 -9.59 5.10
N GLU A 374 14.42 -9.45 3.85
CA GLU A 374 13.02 -9.27 3.46
C GLU A 374 12.08 -10.30 4.08
N ARG A 375 12.48 -11.59 4.07
CA ARG A 375 11.68 -12.67 4.67
C ARG A 375 11.43 -12.43 6.17
N LYS A 376 12.46 -12.03 6.91
CA LYS A 376 12.31 -11.74 8.34
C LYS A 376 11.40 -10.54 8.57
N VAL A 377 11.50 -9.51 7.70
CA VAL A 377 10.65 -8.32 7.80
C VAL A 377 9.18 -8.66 7.52
N VAL A 378 8.88 -9.44 6.50
CA VAL A 378 7.51 -9.90 6.23
C VAL A 378 6.97 -10.74 7.39
N ASP A 379 7.79 -11.65 7.95
CA ASP A 379 7.37 -12.52 9.05
C ASP A 379 7.12 -11.72 10.35
N LEU A 380 7.96 -10.70 10.68
CA LEU A 380 7.75 -9.85 11.87
C LEU A 380 6.47 -9.00 11.73
N VAL A 381 6.16 -8.50 10.52
CA VAL A 381 4.94 -7.74 10.29
C VAL A 381 3.72 -8.64 10.45
N ARG A 382 3.72 -9.83 9.89
CA ARG A 382 2.62 -10.80 10.04
C ARG A 382 2.40 -11.20 11.50
N LYS A 383 3.48 -11.37 12.27
CA LYS A 383 3.39 -11.61 13.71
C LYS A 383 2.72 -10.43 14.44
N ALA A 384 3.15 -9.20 14.14
CA ALA A 384 2.57 -8.00 14.74
C ALA A 384 1.09 -7.82 14.36
N GLN A 385 0.71 -8.12 13.11
CA GLN A 385 -0.69 -8.12 12.66
C GLN A 385 -1.55 -9.06 13.51
N ALA A 386 -1.09 -10.28 13.73
CA ALA A 386 -1.78 -11.24 14.58
C ALA A 386 -1.91 -10.74 16.02
N GLN A 387 -0.82 -10.26 16.61
CA GLN A 387 -0.82 -9.74 17.99
C GLN A 387 -1.76 -8.53 18.16
N MET A 388 -1.77 -7.59 17.19
CA MET A 388 -2.68 -6.45 17.20
C MET A 388 -4.15 -6.84 17.00
N ALA A 389 -4.40 -7.97 16.32
CA ALA A 389 -5.73 -8.57 16.18
C ALA A 389 -6.13 -9.48 17.36
N GLY A 390 -5.28 -9.61 18.40
CA GLY A 390 -5.55 -10.41 19.59
C GLY A 390 -5.20 -11.88 19.49
N PHE A 391 -4.33 -12.26 18.53
CA PHE A 391 -3.84 -13.64 18.36
C PHE A 391 -2.37 -13.76 18.78
N ASP A 392 -1.97 -14.91 19.32
CA ASP A 392 -0.57 -15.13 19.74
C ASP A 392 0.40 -15.30 18.56
N SER A 393 -0.08 -15.78 17.43
CA SER A 393 0.74 -16.05 16.25
C SER A 393 -0.02 -15.81 14.94
N ALA A 394 0.73 -15.48 13.87
CA ALA A 394 0.17 -15.39 12.55
C ALA A 394 -0.29 -16.77 12.04
N LEU A 395 -1.43 -16.78 11.35
CA LEU A 395 -1.86 -17.97 10.61
C LEU A 395 -0.87 -18.25 9.47
N PRO A 396 -0.71 -19.51 9.04
CA PRO A 396 0.05 -19.83 7.82
C PRO A 396 -0.46 -19.00 6.63
N LEU A 397 0.43 -18.65 5.70
CA LEU A 397 -0.01 -18.04 4.45
C LEU A 397 -0.95 -19.01 3.72
N PRO A 398 -2.03 -18.56 3.10
CA PRO A 398 -2.82 -19.41 2.23
C PRO A 398 -2.01 -19.84 0.99
N ALA A 399 -2.43 -20.92 0.32
CA ALA A 399 -1.89 -21.28 -0.99
C ALA A 399 -2.07 -20.10 -1.98
N PRO A 400 -1.14 -19.92 -2.95
CA PRO A 400 -1.23 -18.82 -3.89
C PRO A 400 -2.45 -18.93 -4.81
N GLU A 401 -2.87 -17.81 -5.37
CA GLU A 401 -3.80 -17.82 -6.50
C GLU A 401 -3.08 -18.21 -7.79
N PRO A 402 -3.80 -18.61 -8.86
CA PRO A 402 -3.18 -18.83 -10.16
C PRO A 402 -2.47 -17.57 -10.68
N PRO A 403 -1.26 -17.68 -11.24
CA PRO A 403 -0.62 -16.57 -11.92
C PRO A 403 -1.35 -16.24 -13.23
N VAL A 404 -1.05 -15.09 -13.83
CA VAL A 404 -1.63 -14.68 -15.12
C VAL A 404 -0.55 -14.78 -16.19
N LEU A 405 -0.64 -15.83 -17.03
CA LEU A 405 0.29 -16.05 -18.13
C LEU A 405 -0.02 -15.07 -19.27
N ARG A 406 1.01 -14.37 -19.73
CA ARG A 406 0.90 -13.44 -20.86
C ARG A 406 0.89 -14.18 -22.20
N ALA A 407 0.34 -13.54 -23.22
CA ALA A 407 0.40 -14.08 -24.58
C ALA A 407 1.88 -14.26 -25.00
N ILE A 408 2.18 -15.40 -25.59
CA ILE A 408 3.53 -15.71 -26.05
C ILE A 408 3.71 -15.09 -27.45
N ALA A 409 4.45 -14.00 -27.50
CA ALA A 409 4.67 -13.26 -28.75
C ALA A 409 5.95 -13.71 -29.49
N ASP A 410 6.93 -14.27 -28.80
CA ASP A 410 8.20 -14.72 -29.35
C ASP A 410 8.16 -16.23 -29.66
N PRO A 411 8.32 -16.64 -30.92
CA PRO A 411 8.33 -18.05 -31.30
C PRO A 411 9.46 -18.85 -30.67
N ARG A 412 10.54 -18.23 -30.17
CA ARG A 412 11.58 -18.92 -29.40
C ARG A 412 11.21 -19.11 -27.95
N VAL A 413 9.98 -18.82 -27.67
CA VAL A 413 9.23 -19.10 -26.49
C VAL A 413 9.78 -18.45 -25.24
N ARG A 414 9.62 -17.15 -25.28
CA ARG A 414 9.71 -16.29 -24.11
C ARG A 414 8.41 -16.44 -23.29
N ILE A 415 8.55 -16.79 -22.03
CA ILE A 415 7.41 -16.94 -21.11
C ILE A 415 7.52 -15.86 -20.04
N ASP A 416 6.53 -14.97 -20.04
CA ASP A 416 6.34 -13.95 -19.04
C ASP A 416 4.95 -14.11 -18.41
N PHE A 417 4.87 -13.92 -17.11
CA PHE A 417 3.63 -13.97 -16.36
C PHE A 417 3.66 -12.95 -15.23
N MET A 418 2.50 -12.41 -14.88
CA MET A 418 2.36 -11.68 -13.63
C MET A 418 2.31 -12.71 -12.50
N GLY A 419 3.20 -12.57 -11.53
CA GLY A 419 3.27 -13.46 -10.39
C GLY A 419 1.99 -13.48 -9.58
N ALA A 420 1.71 -14.58 -8.94
CA ALA A 420 0.53 -14.75 -8.11
C ALA A 420 0.67 -14.02 -6.77
N PRO A 421 -0.39 -13.43 -6.22
CA PRO A 421 -0.39 -13.04 -4.82
C PRO A 421 0.05 -14.20 -3.94
N LEU A 422 1.07 -13.98 -3.11
CA LEU A 422 1.73 -14.97 -2.24
C LEU A 422 2.49 -16.10 -2.96
N GLY A 423 2.65 -16.06 -4.27
CA GLY A 423 3.50 -17.00 -5.01
C GLY A 423 4.98 -16.76 -4.66
N ARG A 424 5.70 -17.85 -4.37
CA ARG A 424 7.12 -17.79 -4.03
C ARG A 424 8.00 -18.47 -5.06
N ARG A 425 7.45 -19.50 -5.70
CA ARG A 425 8.07 -20.28 -6.76
C ARG A 425 7.03 -20.65 -7.80
N TYR A 426 7.51 -20.94 -9.00
CA TYR A 426 6.64 -21.27 -10.12
C TYR A 426 7.14 -22.51 -10.84
N ARG A 427 6.16 -23.32 -11.30
CA ARG A 427 6.37 -24.44 -12.21
C ARG A 427 5.76 -24.08 -13.55
N ILE A 428 6.51 -24.32 -14.62
CA ILE A 428 6.08 -24.06 -15.99
C ILE A 428 5.91 -25.39 -16.70
N GLU A 429 4.74 -25.56 -17.31
CA GLU A 429 4.37 -26.78 -18.01
C GLU A 429 4.05 -26.49 -19.47
N ARG A 430 4.41 -27.45 -20.33
CA ARG A 430 4.15 -27.42 -21.78
C ARG A 430 3.43 -28.68 -22.22
N ALA A 431 2.54 -28.54 -23.22
CA ALA A 431 1.90 -29.64 -23.90
C ALA A 431 1.80 -29.36 -25.42
N THR A 432 1.57 -30.40 -26.22
CA THR A 432 1.24 -30.31 -27.65
C THR A 432 -0.26 -30.43 -27.90
N ASN A 433 -1.02 -30.68 -26.85
CA ASN A 433 -2.48 -30.70 -26.84
C ASN A 433 -2.98 -29.95 -25.62
N MET A 434 -4.04 -29.14 -25.76
CA MET A 434 -4.60 -28.33 -24.67
C MET A 434 -5.08 -29.18 -23.47
N ALA A 435 -5.51 -30.41 -23.72
CA ALA A 435 -5.88 -31.36 -22.68
C ALA A 435 -4.69 -32.12 -22.05
N GLY A 436 -3.46 -31.89 -22.52
CA GLY A 436 -2.26 -32.58 -22.09
C GLY A 436 -1.90 -33.81 -22.95
N PRO A 437 -0.98 -34.67 -22.52
CA PRO A 437 -0.31 -34.61 -21.21
C PRO A 437 0.61 -33.40 -21.07
N TRP A 438 0.64 -32.82 -19.89
CA TRP A 438 1.48 -31.69 -19.53
C TRP A 438 2.87 -32.18 -19.06
N LYS A 439 3.92 -31.54 -19.59
CA LYS A 439 5.32 -31.83 -19.23
C LYS A 439 5.89 -30.63 -18.52
N VAL A 440 6.47 -30.84 -17.35
CA VAL A 440 7.25 -29.81 -16.64
C VAL A 440 8.49 -29.47 -17.47
N ILE A 441 8.66 -28.22 -17.80
CA ILE A 441 9.82 -27.69 -18.55
C ILE A 441 10.64 -26.68 -17.75
N GLY A 442 10.06 -26.13 -16.69
CA GLY A 442 10.73 -25.30 -15.69
C GLY A 442 10.13 -25.56 -14.33
N ASP A 443 11.00 -25.71 -13.33
CA ASP A 443 10.58 -25.89 -11.94
C ASP A 443 11.40 -25.00 -11.04
N ASN A 444 10.86 -24.68 -9.86
CA ASN A 444 11.50 -23.81 -8.88
C ASN A 444 11.91 -22.43 -9.44
N ILE A 445 11.14 -21.89 -10.38
CA ILE A 445 11.39 -20.56 -10.95
C ILE A 445 10.99 -19.50 -9.92
N SER A 446 11.85 -18.53 -9.66
CA SER A 446 11.56 -17.39 -8.80
C SER A 446 11.43 -16.10 -9.63
N ASP A 447 10.46 -15.27 -9.30
CA ASP A 447 10.31 -13.92 -9.85
C ASP A 447 10.84 -12.83 -8.90
N GLY A 448 11.35 -13.21 -7.72
CA GLY A 448 11.86 -12.31 -6.68
C GLY A 448 13.38 -12.12 -6.63
N LEU A 449 14.14 -12.79 -7.49
CA LEU A 449 15.62 -12.83 -7.39
C LEU A 449 16.37 -11.70 -8.10
N GLN A 450 15.68 -10.82 -8.82
CA GLN A 450 16.33 -9.78 -9.63
C GLN A 450 15.95 -8.40 -9.14
N GLU A 451 16.93 -7.62 -8.75
CA GLU A 451 16.77 -6.23 -8.31
C GLU A 451 16.12 -5.37 -9.39
N TYR A 452 16.66 -5.42 -10.60
CA TYR A 452 16.08 -4.80 -11.79
C TYR A 452 16.04 -5.82 -12.91
N ARG A 453 14.85 -6.28 -13.24
CA ARG A 453 14.69 -7.10 -14.43
C ARG A 453 14.38 -6.20 -15.64
N PRO A 454 15.29 -6.09 -16.62
CA PRO A 454 14.98 -5.39 -17.85
C PRO A 454 13.72 -5.94 -18.52
N TYR A 455 12.92 -5.08 -19.15
CA TYR A 455 11.67 -5.50 -19.80
C TYR A 455 11.88 -6.55 -20.89
N GLU A 456 13.06 -6.57 -21.52
CA GLU A 456 13.46 -7.50 -22.56
C GLU A 456 13.85 -8.89 -22.01
N GLN A 457 14.17 -8.98 -20.73
CA GLN A 457 14.54 -10.24 -20.09
C GLN A 457 13.30 -11.05 -19.73
N ALA A 458 13.18 -12.25 -20.29
CA ALA A 458 12.12 -13.20 -19.94
C ALA A 458 12.28 -13.72 -18.52
N LEU A 459 11.15 -14.01 -17.84
CA LEU A 459 11.18 -14.79 -16.59
C LEU A 459 11.67 -16.21 -16.86
N PHE A 460 11.24 -16.79 -17.97
CA PHE A 460 11.67 -18.12 -18.38
C PHE A 460 11.75 -18.19 -19.90
N ARG A 461 12.64 -19.06 -20.42
CA ARG A 461 12.70 -19.41 -21.85
C ARG A 461 12.60 -20.92 -22.00
N ASP A 462 11.73 -21.37 -22.89
CA ASP A 462 11.69 -22.77 -23.28
C ASP A 462 12.86 -23.07 -24.21
N THR A 463 13.88 -23.71 -23.68
CA THR A 463 15.09 -24.13 -24.43
C THR A 463 15.00 -25.57 -24.94
N GLY A 464 13.83 -26.21 -24.81
CA GLY A 464 13.61 -27.57 -25.30
C GLY A 464 13.60 -27.64 -26.84
N ALA A 465 13.73 -28.86 -27.36
CA ALA A 465 13.56 -29.10 -28.79
C ALA A 465 12.12 -28.83 -29.21
N LEU A 466 11.91 -27.76 -29.96
CA LEU A 466 10.62 -27.33 -30.49
C LEU A 466 10.59 -27.57 -32.01
N VAL A 467 9.47 -28.05 -32.51
CA VAL A 467 9.29 -28.41 -33.91
C VAL A 467 8.57 -27.27 -34.66
N PRO A 468 9.13 -26.72 -35.76
CA PRO A 468 8.43 -25.74 -36.57
C PRO A 468 7.06 -26.24 -37.04
N GLY A 469 6.08 -25.36 -37.07
CA GLY A 469 4.69 -25.68 -37.43
C GLY A 469 3.87 -26.38 -36.34
N GLN A 470 4.49 -26.85 -35.26
CA GLN A 470 3.80 -27.46 -34.14
C GLN A 470 3.19 -26.41 -33.23
N MET A 471 1.93 -26.64 -32.83
CA MET A 471 1.25 -25.87 -31.76
C MET A 471 1.75 -26.35 -30.40
N TYR A 472 2.12 -25.39 -29.54
CA TYR A 472 2.47 -25.63 -28.14
C TYR A 472 1.55 -24.83 -27.23
N TYR A 473 1.23 -25.44 -26.09
CA TYR A 473 0.41 -24.87 -25.02
C TYR A 473 1.26 -24.77 -23.75
N TYR A 474 1.09 -23.69 -23.01
CA TYR A 474 1.83 -23.41 -21.78
C TYR A 474 0.89 -22.99 -20.68
N ARG A 475 1.24 -23.40 -19.44
CA ARG A 475 0.60 -22.93 -18.22
C ARG A 475 1.63 -22.83 -17.11
N VAL A 476 1.31 -22.03 -16.08
CA VAL A 476 2.17 -21.76 -14.93
C VAL A 476 1.39 -22.09 -13.65
N ILE A 477 2.07 -22.67 -12.68
CA ILE A 477 1.53 -23.00 -11.36
C ILE A 477 2.38 -22.25 -10.34
N ALA A 478 1.75 -21.50 -9.44
CA ALA A 478 2.41 -20.84 -8.33
C ALA A 478 2.48 -21.75 -7.11
N ILE A 479 3.55 -21.64 -6.34
CA ILE A 479 3.84 -22.50 -5.19
C ILE A 479 4.33 -21.65 -4.02
N ASN A 480 3.86 -21.93 -2.83
CA ASN A 480 4.44 -21.45 -1.57
C ASN A 480 4.48 -22.59 -0.55
N GLU A 481 4.82 -22.31 0.72
CA GLU A 481 4.90 -23.29 1.80
C GLU A 481 3.57 -23.97 2.17
N SER A 482 2.44 -23.42 1.73
CA SER A 482 1.10 -23.97 2.01
C SER A 482 0.51 -24.77 0.85
N GLY A 483 1.20 -24.81 -0.29
CA GLY A 483 0.78 -25.62 -1.43
C GLY A 483 0.91 -24.95 -2.79
N GLU A 484 0.28 -25.57 -3.76
CA GLU A 484 0.24 -25.15 -5.17
C GLU A 484 -1.08 -24.45 -5.48
N SER A 485 -1.03 -23.49 -6.41
CA SER A 485 -2.22 -22.91 -7.02
C SER A 485 -2.86 -23.86 -8.02
N ASP A 486 -4.09 -23.57 -8.43
CA ASP A 486 -4.59 -24.03 -9.71
C ASP A 486 -3.68 -23.49 -10.84
N PRO A 487 -3.66 -24.17 -12.02
CA PRO A 487 -2.91 -23.64 -13.18
C PRO A 487 -3.42 -22.30 -13.64
N SER A 488 -2.50 -21.48 -14.18
CA SER A 488 -2.84 -20.24 -14.90
C SER A 488 -3.78 -20.47 -16.08
N ASN A 489 -4.21 -19.39 -16.70
CA ASN A 489 -4.72 -19.44 -18.08
C ASN A 489 -3.69 -20.12 -19.00
N ILE A 490 -4.18 -20.75 -20.07
CA ILE A 490 -3.34 -21.39 -21.08
C ILE A 490 -2.96 -20.35 -22.14
N ALA A 491 -1.66 -20.22 -22.41
CA ALA A 491 -1.18 -19.51 -23.59
C ALA A 491 -0.73 -20.50 -24.67
N GLN A 492 -0.86 -20.11 -25.93
CA GLN A 492 -0.49 -20.96 -27.06
C GLN A 492 0.42 -20.23 -28.04
N VAL A 493 1.26 -20.98 -28.73
CA VAL A 493 2.13 -20.48 -29.79
C VAL A 493 2.35 -21.54 -30.86
N VAL A 494 2.39 -21.13 -32.12
CA VAL A 494 2.89 -21.93 -33.25
C VAL A 494 4.23 -21.36 -33.63
N LEU A 495 5.24 -22.21 -33.70
CA LEU A 495 6.55 -21.80 -34.16
C LEU A 495 6.54 -21.67 -35.70
N PRO A 496 7.11 -20.60 -36.24
CA PRO A 496 7.25 -20.44 -37.68
C PRO A 496 8.21 -21.45 -38.30
#